data_f1064c07ba8245c0793b83a4f5954113
#
_entry.id   f1064c07ba8245c0793b83a4f5954113
#
_cell.length_a   1.000
_cell.length_b   1.000
_cell.length_c   1.000
_cell.angle_alpha   90.00
_cell.angle_beta   90.00
_cell.angle_gamma   90.00
#
_symmetry.space_group_name_H-M   'P 1'
#
loop_
_entity.id
_entity.type
_entity.pdbx_description
1 polymer ?
#
loop_
_entity_poly.entity_id
_entity_poly.type
_entity_poly.pdbx_seq_one_letter_code
_entity_poly.pdbx_strand_id
1 'polypeptide(L)'
;MKKGGIVCIGCVCPKDLSKTHFDMYYSEDLGRTWEFKSSLVTDGGRNYMGDDPVWEPFILYDEPTSSLICYYSDERYSQWNQKLVYQSTTDGLTWDEAVDVVAWTDPGMRPGMPIVTQLENGYYVMVYEAVGLNNNNPIPCNYKLSLYPNDPFHWDAEDVGITYGYGGSPYCLKLDNGYVAMTASKESGVFINTKKDLTGEWIVYDTGVPTGYNRQLIQLKDGELYILSCGFPDKGYQNTVSWGKMDVNSRLIPEDAVNIINQYTGRYMCVWSSSKDDNARVVGWTNSGSLDLNWTLEKVSADNQEYYKIINVNSGKVLTPSSDNSLVQMPYDEQNKAQFWSIQETENGNKIINVSTGLLLSSNERKENSGTASQVAL
;
A
#
# COMPACT_ATOMS: atom_id res chain seq x y z
N MET A 1 -23.28 -14.71 -12.54
CA MET A 1 -22.70 -15.38 -11.32
C MET A 1 -23.39 -14.83 -10.09
N LYS A 2 -23.54 -15.63 -9.00
CA LYS A 2 -24.18 -15.15 -7.77
C LYS A 2 -23.22 -14.27 -6.96
N LYS A 3 -23.76 -13.24 -6.28
CA LYS A 3 -23.01 -12.45 -5.31
C LYS A 3 -22.45 -13.35 -4.20
N GLY A 4 -21.16 -13.25 -3.94
CA GLY A 4 -20.45 -14.10 -2.95
C GLY A 4 -19.86 -15.39 -3.52
N GLY A 5 -20.00 -15.64 -4.82
CA GLY A 5 -19.26 -16.70 -5.49
C GLY A 5 -17.77 -16.37 -5.64
N ILE A 6 -16.96 -17.40 -5.80
CA ILE A 6 -15.52 -17.27 -6.01
C ILE A 6 -15.19 -17.63 -7.45
N VAL A 7 -14.39 -16.80 -8.11
CA VAL A 7 -13.83 -17.05 -9.44
C VAL A 7 -12.35 -17.40 -9.30
N CYS A 8 -11.91 -18.42 -10.02
CA CYS A 8 -10.53 -18.79 -10.17
C CYS A 8 -10.18 -18.83 -11.67
N ILE A 9 -9.12 -18.18 -12.06
CA ILE A 9 -8.56 -18.30 -13.41
C ILE A 9 -7.13 -18.79 -13.30
N GLY A 10 -6.73 -19.70 -14.18
CA GLY A 10 -5.40 -20.28 -14.14
C GLY A 10 -4.83 -20.51 -15.52
N CYS A 11 -3.51 -20.37 -15.62
CA CYS A 11 -2.78 -20.82 -16.80
C CYS A 11 -2.72 -22.35 -16.80
N VAL A 12 -3.23 -22.94 -17.86
CA VAL A 12 -3.24 -24.37 -18.09
C VAL A 12 -2.18 -24.71 -19.13
N CYS A 13 -1.37 -25.71 -18.79
CA CYS A 13 -0.30 -26.19 -19.65
C CYS A 13 -0.29 -27.72 -19.62
N PRO A 14 -0.33 -28.41 -20.79
CA PRO A 14 -0.14 -29.86 -20.84
C PRO A 14 1.24 -30.30 -20.34
N LYS A 15 1.38 -31.56 -19.96
CA LYS A 15 2.67 -32.12 -19.45
C LYS A 15 3.81 -32.02 -20.44
N ASP A 16 3.51 -32.02 -21.74
CA ASP A 16 4.50 -31.87 -22.83
C ASP A 16 4.85 -30.41 -23.11
N LEU A 17 4.28 -29.45 -22.37
CA LEU A 17 4.48 -28.03 -22.50
C LEU A 17 4.12 -27.47 -23.89
N SER A 18 3.25 -28.17 -24.66
CA SER A 18 2.99 -27.88 -26.06
C SER A 18 2.17 -26.62 -26.32
N LYS A 19 1.42 -26.16 -25.31
CA LYS A 19 0.60 -24.94 -25.39
C LYS A 19 0.30 -24.33 -24.02
N THR A 20 -0.13 -23.08 -24.05
CA THR A 20 -0.69 -22.38 -22.88
C THR A 20 -2.09 -21.90 -23.19
N HIS A 21 -2.98 -21.89 -22.20
CA HIS A 21 -4.32 -21.28 -22.28
C HIS A 21 -4.81 -20.95 -20.87
N PHE A 22 -5.90 -20.18 -20.77
CA PHE A 22 -6.51 -19.86 -19.49
C PHE A 22 -7.88 -20.49 -19.35
N ASP A 23 -8.10 -21.17 -18.23
CA ASP A 23 -9.40 -21.72 -17.86
C ASP A 23 -9.95 -20.99 -16.64
N MET A 24 -11.23 -20.64 -16.72
CA MET A 24 -11.96 -20.04 -15.63
C MET A 24 -12.88 -21.05 -14.96
N TYR A 25 -12.82 -21.08 -13.64
CA TYR A 25 -13.65 -21.90 -12.77
C TYR A 25 -14.44 -21.01 -11.81
N TYR A 26 -15.60 -21.48 -11.40
CA TYR A 26 -16.51 -20.80 -10.49
C TYR A 26 -16.93 -21.73 -9.35
N SER A 27 -16.98 -21.18 -8.13
CA SER A 27 -17.46 -21.87 -6.93
C SER A 27 -18.58 -21.08 -6.27
N GLU A 28 -19.66 -21.76 -5.91
CA GLU A 28 -20.79 -21.19 -5.13
C GLU A 28 -20.73 -21.56 -3.63
N ASP A 29 -19.77 -22.39 -3.23
CA ASP A 29 -19.68 -23.02 -1.90
C ASP A 29 -18.37 -22.71 -1.17
N LEU A 30 -17.84 -21.51 -1.38
CA LEU A 30 -16.58 -21.02 -0.77
C LEU A 30 -15.34 -21.84 -1.16
N GLY A 31 -15.28 -22.29 -2.42
CA GLY A 31 -14.12 -23.00 -2.96
C GLY A 31 -14.09 -24.51 -2.65
N ARG A 32 -15.16 -25.10 -2.13
CA ARG A 32 -15.23 -26.55 -1.85
C ARG A 32 -15.43 -27.37 -3.12
N THR A 33 -16.26 -26.85 -4.03
CA THR A 33 -16.44 -27.41 -5.37
C THR A 33 -16.27 -26.34 -6.44
N TRP A 34 -15.81 -26.75 -7.61
CA TRP A 34 -15.51 -25.86 -8.73
C TRP A 34 -16.14 -26.36 -10.01
N GLU A 35 -16.78 -25.47 -10.73
CA GLU A 35 -17.36 -25.71 -12.04
C GLU A 35 -16.55 -24.96 -13.10
N PHE A 36 -16.12 -25.66 -14.15
CA PHE A 36 -15.53 -25.02 -15.32
C PHE A 36 -16.57 -24.12 -16.00
N LYS A 37 -16.20 -22.89 -16.35
CA LYS A 37 -17.07 -21.92 -17.01
C LYS A 37 -16.67 -21.66 -18.44
N SER A 38 -15.44 -21.26 -18.68
CA SER A 38 -14.97 -20.89 -20.02
C SER A 38 -13.45 -20.94 -20.11
N SER A 39 -12.94 -21.02 -21.34
CA SER A 39 -11.55 -20.74 -21.63
C SER A 39 -11.44 -19.35 -22.26
N LEU A 40 -10.54 -18.53 -21.72
CA LEU A 40 -10.35 -17.13 -22.14
C LEU A 40 -9.43 -17.03 -23.36
N VAL A 41 -8.26 -17.65 -23.28
CA VAL A 41 -7.28 -17.74 -24.37
C VAL A 41 -7.03 -19.20 -24.64
N THR A 42 -7.13 -19.64 -25.89
CA THR A 42 -6.98 -21.07 -26.24
C THR A 42 -5.85 -21.36 -27.22
N ASP A 43 -5.20 -20.31 -27.71
CA ASP A 43 -4.23 -20.35 -28.80
C ASP A 43 -2.82 -19.90 -28.39
N GLY A 44 -2.53 -19.89 -27.09
CA GLY A 44 -1.18 -19.64 -26.62
C GLY A 44 -0.21 -20.76 -27.04
N GLY A 45 0.99 -20.40 -27.44
CA GLY A 45 2.04 -21.31 -27.87
C GLY A 45 2.62 -22.15 -26.73
N ARG A 46 3.80 -22.73 -26.97
CA ARG A 46 4.47 -23.58 -26.00
C ARG A 46 4.77 -22.82 -24.70
N ASN A 47 4.72 -23.52 -23.58
CA ASN A 47 5.08 -22.96 -22.28
C ASN A 47 6.60 -22.71 -22.17
N TYR A 48 7.11 -21.86 -23.04
CA TYR A 48 8.50 -21.45 -23.12
C TYR A 48 8.60 -20.03 -23.68
N MET A 49 9.44 -19.21 -23.07
CA MET A 49 9.65 -17.82 -23.48
C MET A 49 10.09 -17.73 -24.94
N GLY A 50 9.42 -16.91 -25.75
CA GLY A 50 9.67 -16.76 -27.18
C GLY A 50 8.97 -17.77 -28.09
N ASP A 51 8.14 -18.65 -27.53
CA ASP A 51 7.33 -19.64 -28.27
C ASP A 51 5.82 -19.28 -28.21
N ASP A 52 5.51 -17.99 -28.19
CA ASP A 52 4.15 -17.41 -28.22
C ASP A 52 3.22 -17.80 -27.04
N PRO A 53 3.70 -18.00 -25.81
CA PRO A 53 2.85 -18.34 -24.68
C PRO A 53 1.99 -17.17 -24.20
N VAL A 54 1.02 -17.50 -23.33
CA VAL A 54 0.32 -16.56 -22.48
C VAL A 54 0.58 -16.89 -21.01
N TRP A 55 0.75 -15.84 -20.15
CA TRP A 55 1.21 -16.00 -18.78
C TRP A 55 0.37 -15.19 -17.79
N GLU A 56 0.39 -15.61 -16.53
CA GLU A 56 0.16 -14.77 -15.36
C GLU A 56 -1.21 -14.07 -15.37
N PRO A 57 -2.32 -14.82 -15.54
CA PRO A 57 -3.64 -14.22 -15.54
C PRO A 57 -3.98 -13.66 -14.16
N PHE A 58 -4.42 -12.41 -14.11
CA PHE A 58 -4.99 -11.76 -12.93
C PHE A 58 -6.42 -11.35 -13.21
N ILE A 59 -7.37 -11.67 -12.31
CA ILE A 59 -8.77 -11.35 -12.49
C ILE A 59 -9.25 -10.29 -11.50
N LEU A 60 -9.89 -9.26 -12.02
CA LEU A 60 -10.57 -8.21 -11.28
C LEU A 60 -12.07 -8.30 -11.51
N TYR A 61 -12.87 -8.16 -10.45
CA TYR A 61 -14.29 -7.88 -10.58
C TYR A 61 -14.53 -6.38 -10.45
N ASP A 62 -15.07 -5.78 -11.50
CA ASP A 62 -15.46 -4.37 -11.52
C ASP A 62 -16.95 -4.25 -11.17
N GLU A 63 -17.24 -3.81 -9.94
CA GLU A 63 -18.62 -3.73 -9.43
C GLU A 63 -19.47 -2.71 -10.21
N PRO A 64 -18.98 -1.52 -10.62
CA PRO A 64 -19.74 -0.55 -11.38
C PRO A 64 -20.26 -1.09 -12.72
N THR A 65 -19.47 -1.85 -13.44
CA THR A 65 -19.87 -2.44 -14.74
C THR A 65 -20.39 -3.86 -14.63
N SER A 66 -20.27 -4.48 -13.44
CA SER A 66 -20.57 -5.90 -13.17
C SER A 66 -19.79 -6.85 -14.11
N SER A 67 -18.56 -6.45 -14.48
CA SER A 67 -17.71 -7.20 -15.40
C SER A 67 -16.58 -7.92 -14.64
N LEU A 68 -16.17 -9.07 -15.15
CA LEU A 68 -14.87 -9.66 -14.84
C LEU A 68 -13.87 -9.18 -15.89
N ILE A 69 -12.71 -8.75 -15.45
CA ILE A 69 -11.63 -8.26 -16.31
C ILE A 69 -10.41 -9.10 -16.02
N CYS A 70 -9.87 -9.78 -17.01
CA CYS A 70 -8.65 -10.57 -16.88
C CYS A 70 -7.50 -9.86 -17.56
N TYR A 71 -6.48 -9.48 -16.77
CA TYR A 71 -5.20 -8.97 -17.25
C TYR A 71 -4.20 -10.10 -17.35
N TYR A 72 -3.35 -10.09 -18.37
CA TYR A 72 -2.35 -11.13 -18.56
C TYR A 72 -1.19 -10.69 -19.45
N SER A 73 -0.12 -11.47 -19.43
CA SER A 73 1.05 -11.33 -20.29
C SER A 73 0.86 -12.12 -21.57
N ASP A 74 1.13 -11.50 -22.73
CA ASP A 74 0.85 -12.05 -24.06
C ASP A 74 2.08 -11.96 -24.98
N GLU A 75 2.62 -13.08 -25.40
CA GLU A 75 3.75 -13.19 -26.36
C GLU A 75 3.31 -13.60 -27.79
N ARG A 76 2.01 -13.78 -28.06
CA ARG A 76 1.50 -14.30 -29.35
C ARG A 76 1.74 -13.39 -30.55
N TYR A 77 2.21 -12.18 -30.35
CA TYR A 77 2.34 -11.18 -31.40
C TYR A 77 3.80 -10.81 -31.62
N SER A 78 4.37 -11.13 -32.77
CA SER A 78 5.79 -10.95 -33.10
C SER A 78 6.32 -9.50 -33.10
N GLN A 79 5.42 -8.51 -32.99
CA GLN A 79 5.78 -7.09 -32.88
C GLN A 79 6.33 -6.74 -31.50
N TRP A 80 6.00 -7.53 -30.48
CA TRP A 80 6.41 -7.33 -29.10
C TRP A 80 7.10 -8.60 -28.58
N ASN A 81 8.10 -8.43 -27.76
CA ASN A 81 8.67 -9.56 -27.04
C ASN A 81 7.66 -10.12 -26.02
N GLN A 82 6.93 -9.22 -25.34
CA GLN A 82 5.76 -9.49 -24.54
C GLN A 82 4.99 -8.17 -24.34
N LYS A 83 3.68 -8.23 -24.30
CA LYS A 83 2.82 -7.11 -23.92
C LYS A 83 1.86 -7.50 -22.80
N LEU A 84 1.29 -6.51 -22.12
CA LEU A 84 0.19 -6.72 -21.18
C LEU A 84 -1.12 -6.32 -21.85
N VAL A 85 -2.12 -7.16 -21.68
CA VAL A 85 -3.45 -6.96 -22.24
C VAL A 85 -4.53 -7.26 -21.21
N TYR A 86 -5.77 -6.84 -21.47
CA TYR A 86 -6.95 -7.34 -20.77
C TYR A 86 -8.00 -7.86 -21.73
N GLN A 87 -8.86 -8.74 -21.24
CA GLN A 87 -10.16 -9.09 -21.82
C GLN A 87 -11.22 -8.99 -20.74
N SER A 88 -12.47 -8.67 -21.12
CA SER A 88 -13.58 -8.55 -20.17
C SER A 88 -14.75 -9.45 -20.53
N THR A 89 -15.58 -9.73 -19.52
CA THR A 89 -16.82 -10.48 -19.68
C THR A 89 -17.86 -10.05 -18.66
N THR A 90 -19.13 -10.00 -19.04
CA THR A 90 -20.26 -9.76 -18.14
C THR A 90 -20.98 -11.05 -17.72
N ASP A 91 -20.82 -12.13 -18.49
CA ASP A 91 -21.51 -13.41 -18.27
C ASP A 91 -20.59 -14.53 -17.76
N GLY A 92 -19.27 -14.35 -17.86
CA GLY A 92 -18.27 -15.35 -17.53
C GLY A 92 -18.15 -16.49 -18.53
N LEU A 93 -18.77 -16.35 -19.71
CA LEU A 93 -18.79 -17.36 -20.77
C LEU A 93 -18.17 -16.85 -22.06
N THR A 94 -18.50 -15.61 -22.42
CA THR A 94 -18.02 -14.96 -23.64
C THR A 94 -17.11 -13.82 -23.26
N TRP A 95 -15.90 -13.79 -23.81
CA TRP A 95 -14.90 -12.76 -23.54
C TRP A 95 -14.74 -11.85 -24.75
N ASP A 96 -14.57 -10.55 -24.47
CA ASP A 96 -14.28 -9.55 -25.50
C ASP A 96 -12.88 -9.77 -26.10
N GLU A 97 -12.55 -9.05 -27.17
CA GLU A 97 -11.21 -9.09 -27.75
C GLU A 97 -10.16 -8.51 -26.79
N ALA A 98 -8.91 -8.96 -26.94
CA ALA A 98 -7.81 -8.48 -26.13
C ALA A 98 -7.46 -7.03 -26.45
N VAL A 99 -7.26 -6.23 -25.42
CA VAL A 99 -6.92 -4.80 -25.48
C VAL A 99 -5.59 -4.53 -24.79
N ASP A 100 -4.71 -3.81 -25.48
CA ASP A 100 -3.37 -3.50 -24.98
C ASP A 100 -3.41 -2.51 -23.80
N VAL A 101 -2.61 -2.78 -22.77
CA VAL A 101 -2.43 -1.88 -21.59
C VAL A 101 -0.98 -1.50 -21.35
N VAL A 102 -0.02 -2.36 -21.75
CA VAL A 102 1.40 -2.06 -21.86
C VAL A 102 1.92 -2.79 -23.10
N ALA A 103 2.32 -2.05 -24.13
CA ALA A 103 2.70 -2.63 -25.41
C ALA A 103 3.84 -1.85 -26.07
N TRP A 104 5.05 -2.02 -25.53
CA TRP A 104 6.24 -1.33 -26.03
C TRP A 104 6.86 -2.08 -27.19
N THR A 105 7.08 -1.38 -28.28
CA THR A 105 7.63 -1.94 -29.51
C THR A 105 9.15 -2.19 -29.49
N ASP A 106 9.85 -1.74 -28.43
CA ASP A 106 11.26 -2.06 -28.25
C ASP A 106 11.41 -3.56 -27.95
N PRO A 107 12.16 -4.33 -28.78
CA PRO A 107 12.33 -5.78 -28.61
C PRO A 107 13.11 -6.17 -27.32
N GLY A 108 13.77 -5.21 -26.67
CA GLY A 108 14.39 -5.43 -25.36
C GLY A 108 13.40 -5.40 -24.19
N MET A 109 12.18 -4.94 -24.44
CA MET A 109 11.16 -4.74 -23.40
C MET A 109 10.20 -5.93 -23.33
N ARG A 110 9.97 -6.41 -22.09
CA ARG A 110 9.12 -7.56 -21.82
C ARG A 110 8.34 -7.33 -20.51
N PRO A 111 7.32 -6.42 -20.50
CA PRO A 111 6.50 -6.19 -19.31
C PRO A 111 5.72 -7.46 -18.91
N GLY A 112 5.58 -7.74 -17.60
CA GLY A 112 4.95 -8.96 -17.11
C GLY A 112 4.23 -8.80 -15.78
N MET A 113 3.49 -9.83 -15.37
CA MET A 113 2.87 -9.99 -14.05
C MET A 113 1.95 -8.83 -13.63
N PRO A 114 0.92 -8.49 -14.41
CA PRO A 114 0.01 -7.39 -14.10
C PRO A 114 -0.90 -7.72 -12.92
N ILE A 115 -0.98 -6.83 -11.93
CA ILE A 115 -1.93 -6.89 -10.82
C ILE A 115 -2.63 -5.54 -10.72
N VAL A 116 -3.95 -5.53 -10.54
CA VAL A 116 -4.76 -4.31 -10.53
C VAL A 116 -5.60 -4.22 -9.27
N THR A 117 -5.69 -3.05 -8.67
CA THR A 117 -6.64 -2.75 -7.59
C THR A 117 -7.21 -1.35 -7.72
N GLN A 118 -8.37 -1.09 -7.10
CA GLN A 118 -8.98 0.23 -7.11
C GLN A 118 -8.50 1.05 -5.92
N LEU A 119 -8.20 2.34 -6.16
CA LEU A 119 -7.87 3.33 -5.13
C LEU A 119 -9.12 3.86 -4.44
N GLU A 120 -8.94 4.57 -3.33
CA GLU A 120 -10.02 5.21 -2.59
C GLU A 120 -10.73 6.32 -3.40
N ASN A 121 -10.00 7.02 -4.26
CA ASN A 121 -10.52 8.08 -5.14
C ASN A 121 -11.21 7.56 -6.40
N GLY A 122 -11.35 6.24 -6.55
CA GLY A 122 -12.01 5.59 -7.68
C GLY A 122 -11.11 5.25 -8.87
N TYR A 123 -9.88 5.75 -8.93
CA TYR A 123 -8.90 5.33 -9.93
C TYR A 123 -8.50 3.87 -9.73
N TYR A 124 -7.99 3.25 -10.77
CA TYR A 124 -7.37 1.92 -10.72
C TYR A 124 -5.86 2.06 -10.83
N VAL A 125 -5.13 1.31 -10.05
CA VAL A 125 -3.68 1.18 -10.16
C VAL A 125 -3.32 -0.22 -10.64
N MET A 126 -2.49 -0.29 -11.69
CA MET A 126 -1.85 -1.51 -12.15
C MET A 126 -0.40 -1.49 -11.72
N VAL A 127 0.08 -2.55 -11.09
CA VAL A 127 1.51 -2.81 -10.90
C VAL A 127 1.95 -3.91 -11.86
N TYR A 128 3.20 -3.82 -12.34
CA TYR A 128 3.76 -4.81 -13.25
C TYR A 128 5.29 -4.77 -13.21
N GLU A 129 5.95 -5.84 -13.62
CA GLU A 129 7.39 -5.85 -13.80
C GLU A 129 7.75 -5.30 -15.19
N ALA A 130 8.75 -4.39 -15.22
CA ALA A 130 9.19 -3.72 -16.44
C ALA A 130 10.52 -4.33 -16.93
N VAL A 131 10.51 -5.62 -17.29
CA VAL A 131 11.68 -6.31 -17.82
C VAL A 131 12.17 -5.62 -19.09
N GLY A 132 13.47 -5.38 -19.20
CA GLY A 132 14.11 -4.62 -20.29
C GLY A 132 14.36 -3.15 -19.95
N LEU A 133 13.55 -2.56 -19.09
CA LEU A 133 13.73 -1.17 -18.67
C LEU A 133 15.02 -1.04 -17.83
N ASN A 134 15.85 -0.01 -18.14
CA ASN A 134 17.12 0.25 -17.42
C ASN A 134 18.09 -0.95 -17.34
N ASN A 135 18.14 -1.79 -18.38
CA ASN A 135 19.01 -2.96 -18.47
C ASN A 135 18.79 -4.05 -17.40
N ASN A 136 17.60 -4.13 -16.79
CA ASN A 136 17.16 -5.21 -15.88
C ASN A 136 18.00 -5.42 -14.60
N ASN A 137 18.76 -4.49 -14.14
CA ASN A 137 19.59 -4.75 -12.97
C ASN A 137 19.43 -3.70 -11.86
N PRO A 138 18.52 -3.92 -10.92
CA PRO A 138 17.47 -4.95 -10.84
C PRO A 138 16.23 -4.62 -11.70
N ILE A 139 15.38 -5.61 -12.00
CA ILE A 139 14.12 -5.42 -12.75
C ILE A 139 13.22 -4.41 -12.03
N PRO A 140 12.81 -3.32 -12.68
CA PRO A 140 11.90 -2.36 -12.06
C PRO A 140 10.49 -2.95 -11.87
N CYS A 141 9.85 -2.59 -10.76
CA CYS A 141 8.42 -2.73 -10.54
C CYS A 141 7.77 -1.36 -10.75
N ASN A 142 6.92 -1.26 -11.75
CA ASN A 142 6.27 -0.02 -12.12
C ASN A 142 4.79 -0.04 -11.76
N TYR A 143 4.18 1.14 -11.60
CA TYR A 143 2.74 1.29 -11.55
C TYR A 143 2.27 2.36 -12.52
N LYS A 144 1.03 2.21 -12.99
CA LYS A 144 0.30 3.21 -13.77
C LYS A 144 -1.13 3.31 -13.28
N LEU A 145 -1.76 4.44 -13.57
CA LEU A 145 -3.12 4.77 -13.12
C LEU A 145 -4.08 4.85 -14.30
N SER A 146 -5.31 4.41 -14.09
CA SER A 146 -6.41 4.59 -15.03
C SER A 146 -7.69 4.97 -14.29
N LEU A 147 -8.54 5.77 -14.92
CA LEU A 147 -9.87 6.10 -14.38
C LEU A 147 -10.84 4.92 -14.51
N TYR A 148 -10.64 4.05 -15.50
CA TYR A 148 -11.47 2.87 -15.75
C TYR A 148 -10.60 1.62 -15.92
N PRO A 149 -11.02 0.47 -15.40
CA PRO A 149 -10.19 -0.74 -15.44
C PRO A 149 -10.15 -1.39 -16.83
N ASN A 150 -11.14 -1.15 -17.67
CA ASN A 150 -11.31 -1.73 -19.01
C ASN A 150 -11.44 -0.67 -20.11
N ASP A 151 -10.68 0.40 -20.03
CA ASP A 151 -10.66 1.47 -21.03
C ASP A 151 -9.25 1.62 -21.64
N PRO A 152 -9.07 1.34 -22.94
CA PRO A 152 -7.78 1.43 -23.62
C PRO A 152 -7.23 2.87 -23.68
N PHE A 153 -8.10 3.87 -23.68
CA PHE A 153 -7.69 5.28 -23.76
C PHE A 153 -7.10 5.80 -22.45
N HIS A 154 -7.45 5.19 -21.31
CA HIS A 154 -6.97 5.60 -20.01
C HIS A 154 -5.73 4.83 -19.56
N TRP A 155 -5.50 3.61 -20.08
CA TRP A 155 -4.28 2.87 -19.77
C TRP A 155 -3.05 3.38 -20.51
N ASP A 156 -3.18 3.99 -21.68
CA ASP A 156 -2.07 4.41 -22.55
C ASP A 156 -0.96 3.35 -22.65
N ALA A 157 -1.07 2.47 -23.63
CA ALA A 157 -0.24 1.28 -23.74
C ALA A 157 1.29 1.57 -23.88
N GLU A 158 1.64 2.79 -24.30
CA GLU A 158 3.04 3.21 -24.45
C GLU A 158 3.63 3.88 -23.18
N ASP A 159 2.77 4.31 -22.23
CA ASP A 159 3.22 4.85 -20.97
C ASP A 159 3.90 3.77 -20.11
N VAL A 160 5.14 4.04 -19.72
CA VAL A 160 5.93 3.13 -18.89
C VAL A 160 5.57 3.20 -17.39
N GLY A 161 4.77 4.18 -16.98
CA GLY A 161 4.41 4.40 -15.58
C GLY A 161 5.59 4.84 -14.71
N ILE A 162 5.42 4.64 -13.41
CA ILE A 162 6.36 5.10 -12.37
C ILE A 162 6.96 3.90 -11.63
N THR A 163 8.28 3.87 -11.48
CA THR A 163 8.97 2.84 -10.69
C THR A 163 8.80 3.12 -9.20
N TYR A 164 8.35 2.12 -8.43
CA TYR A 164 8.24 2.20 -6.96
C TYR A 164 9.17 1.24 -6.23
N GLY A 165 9.64 0.19 -6.88
CA GLY A 165 10.49 -0.84 -6.28
C GLY A 165 11.22 -1.66 -7.34
N TYR A 166 11.96 -2.67 -6.89
CA TYR A 166 12.80 -3.47 -7.75
C TYR A 166 12.76 -4.97 -7.43
N GLY A 167 13.04 -5.77 -8.44
CA GLY A 167 13.19 -7.23 -8.34
C GLY A 167 12.18 -8.01 -9.15
N GLY A 168 11.21 -7.36 -9.76
CA GLY A 168 10.12 -8.01 -10.48
C GLY A 168 9.05 -8.61 -9.55
N SER A 169 8.13 -9.38 -10.12
CA SER A 169 7.04 -10.09 -9.43
C SER A 169 6.25 -9.22 -8.45
N PRO A 170 5.69 -8.09 -8.89
CA PRO A 170 4.96 -7.17 -8.04
C PRO A 170 3.60 -7.73 -7.59
N TYR A 171 3.09 -7.21 -6.49
CA TYR A 171 1.70 -7.38 -6.07
C TYR A 171 1.18 -6.07 -5.47
N CYS A 172 -0.10 -5.78 -5.62
CA CYS A 172 -0.74 -4.65 -4.95
C CYS A 172 -2.08 -5.05 -4.32
N LEU A 173 -2.41 -4.40 -3.21
CA LEU A 173 -3.64 -4.61 -2.47
C LEU A 173 -4.13 -3.29 -1.89
N LYS A 174 -5.40 -2.93 -2.15
CA LYS A 174 -6.08 -1.88 -1.40
C LYS A 174 -6.40 -2.37 0.00
N LEU A 175 -5.99 -1.62 1.01
CA LEU A 175 -6.25 -1.88 2.42
C LEU A 175 -7.61 -1.33 2.85
N ASP A 176 -8.18 -1.87 3.93
CA ASP A 176 -9.48 -1.43 4.47
C ASP A 176 -9.49 0.07 4.87
N ASN A 177 -8.33 0.63 5.22
CA ASN A 177 -8.17 2.04 5.53
C ASN A 177 -7.98 2.94 4.29
N GLY A 178 -8.06 2.38 3.08
CA GLY A 178 -7.98 3.08 1.79
C GLY A 178 -6.57 3.29 1.24
N TYR A 179 -5.51 2.97 1.98
CA TYR A 179 -4.14 2.97 1.44
C TYR A 179 -3.91 1.77 0.53
N VAL A 180 -2.83 1.81 -0.26
CA VAL A 180 -2.40 0.69 -1.10
C VAL A 180 -1.05 0.18 -0.63
N ALA A 181 -1.00 -1.12 -0.39
CA ALA A 181 0.23 -1.85 -0.12
C ALA A 181 0.75 -2.50 -1.40
N MET A 182 2.06 -2.40 -1.66
CA MET A 182 2.72 -3.00 -2.82
C MET A 182 3.93 -3.82 -2.39
N THR A 183 4.28 -4.84 -3.17
CA THR A 183 5.48 -5.66 -2.94
C THR A 183 6.35 -5.74 -4.19
N ALA A 184 7.61 -6.11 -4.00
CA ALA A 184 8.56 -6.47 -5.05
C ALA A 184 9.43 -7.62 -4.57
N SER A 185 9.92 -8.48 -5.46
CA SER A 185 10.55 -9.76 -5.05
C SER A 185 11.86 -9.60 -4.29
N LYS A 186 12.63 -8.55 -4.54
CA LYS A 186 13.91 -8.31 -3.85
C LYS A 186 13.80 -7.47 -2.58
N GLU A 187 12.63 -6.96 -2.26
CA GLU A 187 12.39 -6.21 -1.04
C GLU A 187 11.71 -7.08 0.01
N SER A 188 12.26 -7.11 1.23
CA SER A 188 11.63 -7.81 2.37
C SER A 188 10.43 -7.05 2.92
N GLY A 189 10.38 -5.74 2.71
CA GLY A 189 9.31 -4.86 3.16
C GLY A 189 8.09 -4.83 2.25
N VAL A 190 7.10 -4.09 2.70
CA VAL A 190 5.90 -3.69 1.95
C VAL A 190 5.97 -2.20 1.72
N PHE A 191 5.79 -1.78 0.48
CA PHE A 191 5.71 -0.37 0.10
C PHE A 191 4.30 0.13 0.38
N ILE A 192 4.16 1.24 1.10
CA ILE A 192 2.89 1.95 1.29
C ILE A 192 3.14 3.42 1.00
N ASN A 193 2.30 4.01 0.14
CA ASN A 193 2.38 5.44 -0.14
C ASN A 193 1.81 6.23 1.04
N THR A 194 2.38 7.39 1.35
CA THR A 194 1.90 8.26 2.44
C THR A 194 0.55 8.90 2.15
N LYS A 195 0.07 8.82 0.89
CA LYS A 195 -1.25 9.27 0.47
C LYS A 195 -2.02 8.18 -0.26
N LYS A 196 -3.33 8.16 -0.08
CA LYS A 196 -4.24 7.17 -0.67
C LYS A 196 -4.35 7.26 -2.19
N ASP A 197 -4.06 8.43 -2.77
CA ASP A 197 -4.06 8.70 -4.20
C ASP A 197 -2.70 8.46 -4.89
N LEU A 198 -1.72 7.95 -4.14
CA LEU A 198 -0.34 7.64 -4.55
C LEU A 198 0.51 8.88 -4.95
N THR A 199 0.07 10.09 -4.62
CA THR A 199 0.85 11.33 -4.89
C THR A 199 1.89 11.66 -3.81
N GLY A 200 1.94 10.88 -2.73
CA GLY A 200 2.89 11.03 -1.63
C GLY A 200 4.19 10.27 -1.84
N GLU A 201 4.96 10.15 -0.78
CA GLU A 201 6.21 9.38 -0.75
C GLU A 201 5.94 7.89 -0.48
N TRP A 202 6.81 7.01 -0.98
CA TRP A 202 6.77 5.59 -0.69
C TRP A 202 7.62 5.28 0.54
N ILE A 203 7.01 4.64 1.53
CA ILE A 203 7.70 4.13 2.72
C ILE A 203 7.73 2.60 2.65
N VAL A 204 8.90 2.03 2.91
CA VAL A 204 9.08 0.58 2.98
C VAL A 204 9.00 0.12 4.43
N TYR A 205 7.99 -0.68 4.75
CA TYR A 205 7.78 -1.23 6.08
C TYR A 205 8.35 -2.64 6.15
N ASP A 206 9.34 -2.86 7.01
CA ASP A 206 9.87 -4.19 7.26
C ASP A 206 8.80 -5.10 7.88
N THR A 207 8.63 -6.27 7.29
CA THR A 207 7.63 -7.26 7.71
C THR A 207 8.24 -8.44 8.45
N GLY A 208 9.57 -8.55 8.46
CA GLY A 208 10.27 -9.74 8.95
C GLY A 208 10.08 -10.99 8.06
N VAL A 209 9.33 -10.87 6.95
CA VAL A 209 9.12 -11.97 6.00
C VAL A 209 10.21 -11.95 4.94
N PRO A 210 10.91 -13.05 4.69
CA PRO A 210 11.99 -13.11 3.71
C PRO A 210 11.53 -12.68 2.31
N THR A 211 12.49 -12.21 1.52
CA THR A 211 12.29 -12.01 0.07
C THR A 211 11.90 -13.33 -0.62
N GLY A 212 11.19 -13.24 -1.73
CA GLY A 212 10.77 -14.40 -2.50
C GLY A 212 10.28 -14.00 -3.88
N TYR A 213 10.23 -14.97 -4.81
CA TYR A 213 9.79 -14.69 -6.17
C TYR A 213 8.40 -14.08 -6.24
N ASN A 214 7.43 -14.66 -5.51
CA ASN A 214 6.09 -14.09 -5.37
C ASN A 214 5.82 -13.69 -3.93
N ARG A 215 5.37 -12.46 -3.74
CA ARG A 215 5.01 -11.92 -2.42
C ARG A 215 3.58 -11.40 -2.46
N GLN A 216 2.63 -12.27 -2.16
CA GLN A 216 1.21 -11.95 -2.14
C GLN A 216 0.80 -11.29 -0.82
N LEU A 217 -0.14 -10.37 -0.92
CA LEU A 217 -0.75 -9.65 0.20
C LEU A 217 -2.20 -10.04 0.36
N ILE A 218 -2.65 -10.16 1.60
CA ILE A 218 -4.07 -10.30 1.94
C ILE A 218 -4.34 -9.60 3.27
N GLN A 219 -5.38 -8.79 3.34
CA GLN A 219 -5.87 -8.25 4.61
C GLN A 219 -7.05 -9.06 5.08
N LEU A 220 -7.01 -9.52 6.32
CA LEU A 220 -8.09 -10.27 6.93
C LEU A 220 -8.98 -9.37 7.79
N LYS A 221 -10.11 -9.91 8.26
CA LYS A 221 -11.11 -9.18 9.05
C LYS A 221 -10.62 -8.64 10.40
N ASP A 222 -9.48 -9.12 10.88
CA ASP A 222 -8.79 -8.59 12.07
C ASP A 222 -8.04 -7.27 11.81
N GLY A 223 -8.01 -6.81 10.53
CA GLY A 223 -7.29 -5.61 10.10
C GLY A 223 -5.80 -5.83 9.85
N GLU A 224 -5.29 -7.02 10.14
CA GLU A 224 -3.89 -7.37 9.91
C GLU A 224 -3.61 -7.63 8.44
N LEU A 225 -2.50 -7.12 7.94
CA LEU A 225 -1.98 -7.43 6.61
C LEU A 225 -1.09 -8.67 6.68
N TYR A 226 -1.48 -9.72 5.99
CA TYR A 226 -0.71 -10.94 5.85
C TYR A 226 0.12 -10.89 4.56
N ILE A 227 1.36 -11.31 4.68
CA ILE A 227 2.32 -11.41 3.58
C ILE A 227 2.69 -12.88 3.42
N LEU A 228 2.47 -13.40 2.21
CA LEU A 228 2.97 -14.73 1.82
C LEU A 228 4.12 -14.55 0.85
N SER A 229 5.25 -15.18 1.12
CA SER A 229 6.45 -15.15 0.27
C SER A 229 6.78 -16.55 -0.19
N CYS A 230 6.78 -16.77 -1.50
CA CYS A 230 7.17 -18.03 -2.12
C CYS A 230 8.62 -17.95 -2.62
N GLY A 231 9.32 -19.06 -2.56
CA GLY A 231 10.74 -19.13 -2.94
C GLY A 231 10.99 -18.88 -4.43
N PHE A 232 12.26 -18.82 -4.79
CA PHE A 232 12.71 -18.54 -6.16
C PHE A 232 12.66 -19.80 -7.03
N PRO A 233 12.33 -19.70 -8.33
CA PRO A 233 12.25 -20.85 -9.24
C PRO A 233 13.53 -21.68 -9.35
N ASP A 234 14.69 -21.03 -9.19
CA ASP A 234 16.02 -21.68 -9.26
C ASP A 234 16.33 -22.61 -8.08
N LYS A 235 15.54 -22.56 -7.00
CA LYS A 235 15.66 -23.44 -5.83
C LYS A 235 14.99 -24.81 -5.99
N GLY A 236 14.23 -25.01 -7.07
CA GLY A 236 13.54 -26.27 -7.36
C GLY A 236 12.66 -26.73 -6.20
N TYR A 237 12.75 -28.01 -5.82
CA TYR A 237 11.94 -28.59 -4.74
C TYR A 237 12.35 -28.18 -3.31
N GLN A 238 13.40 -27.37 -3.16
CA GLN A 238 13.86 -26.86 -1.86
C GLN A 238 13.25 -25.49 -1.52
N ASN A 239 12.29 -25.04 -2.28
CA ASN A 239 11.58 -23.79 -2.01
C ASN A 239 10.74 -23.89 -0.73
N THR A 240 10.71 -22.80 -0.01
CA THR A 240 9.86 -22.64 1.18
C THR A 240 8.80 -21.59 0.92
N VAL A 241 7.63 -21.78 1.54
CA VAL A 241 6.63 -20.72 1.66
C VAL A 241 6.78 -20.13 3.06
N SER A 242 7.08 -18.86 3.11
CA SER A 242 7.15 -18.09 4.36
C SER A 242 5.94 -17.18 4.46
N TRP A 243 5.49 -16.92 5.67
CA TRP A 243 4.41 -15.97 5.89
C TRP A 243 4.67 -15.15 7.16
N GLY A 244 4.05 -14.00 7.22
CA GLY A 244 4.03 -13.14 8.39
C GLY A 244 2.87 -12.18 8.30
N LYS A 245 2.70 -11.37 9.33
CA LYS A 245 1.67 -10.36 9.39
C LYS A 245 2.19 -9.08 10.01
N MET A 246 1.54 -7.96 9.65
CA MET A 246 1.80 -6.68 10.29
C MET A 246 0.48 -5.95 10.54
N ASP A 247 0.41 -5.27 11.68
CA ASP A 247 -0.64 -4.30 11.94
C ASP A 247 -0.36 -3.02 11.15
N VAL A 248 -1.12 -2.85 10.07
CA VAL A 248 -0.96 -1.71 9.17
C VAL A 248 -1.37 -0.41 9.85
N ASN A 249 -2.47 -0.45 10.62
CA ASN A 249 -3.03 0.75 11.23
C ASN A 249 -2.11 1.35 12.29
N SER A 250 -1.33 0.52 12.97
CA SER A 250 -0.35 1.00 13.96
C SER A 250 0.94 1.55 13.34
N ARG A 251 1.12 1.49 12.03
CA ARG A 251 2.34 1.89 11.32
C ARG A 251 2.16 3.01 10.31
N LEU A 252 0.92 3.30 9.90
CA LEU A 252 0.65 4.34 8.93
C LEU A 252 0.58 5.71 9.60
N ILE A 253 1.19 6.70 8.96
CA ILE A 253 0.98 8.11 9.30
C ILE A 253 -0.33 8.54 8.65
N PRO A 254 -1.38 8.92 9.39
CA PRO A 254 -2.61 9.45 8.82
C PRO A 254 -2.33 10.68 7.94
N GLU A 255 -3.13 10.88 6.88
CA GLU A 255 -2.96 12.00 5.95
C GLU A 255 -3.12 13.37 6.63
N ASP A 256 -3.91 13.43 7.71
CA ASP A 256 -4.14 14.61 8.52
C ASP A 256 -3.14 14.75 9.68
N ALA A 257 -2.17 13.84 9.78
CA ALA A 257 -1.14 13.94 10.80
C ALA A 257 -0.22 15.13 10.54
N VAL A 258 0.15 15.77 11.63
CA VAL A 258 1.03 16.94 11.64
C VAL A 258 2.26 16.70 12.48
N ASN A 259 3.35 17.38 12.15
CA ASN A 259 4.49 17.52 13.05
C ASN A 259 4.34 18.83 13.84
N ILE A 260 4.47 18.76 15.15
CA ILE A 260 4.50 19.94 16.01
C ILE A 260 5.96 20.31 16.22
N ILE A 261 6.37 21.43 15.62
CA ILE A 261 7.77 21.87 15.59
C ILE A 261 7.90 23.15 16.41
N ASN A 262 8.83 23.16 17.37
CA ASN A 262 9.17 24.38 18.08
C ASN A 262 9.91 25.32 17.13
N GLN A 263 9.33 26.46 16.85
CA GLN A 263 9.85 27.41 15.86
C GLN A 263 11.23 27.99 16.22
N TYR A 264 11.51 28.13 17.50
CA TYR A 264 12.81 28.68 17.95
C TYR A 264 13.94 27.65 17.90
N THR A 265 13.66 26.39 18.31
CA THR A 265 14.68 25.34 18.37
C THR A 265 14.76 24.49 17.11
N GLY A 266 13.70 24.47 16.28
CA GLY A 266 13.56 23.58 15.12
C GLY A 266 13.35 22.11 15.51
N ARG A 267 13.07 21.82 16.81
CA ARG A 267 12.86 20.45 17.30
C ARG A 267 11.41 20.04 17.14
N TYR A 268 11.24 18.76 16.82
CA TYR A 268 9.96 18.09 16.68
C TYR A 268 9.49 17.57 18.02
N MET A 269 8.23 17.77 18.37
CA MET A 269 7.61 17.16 19.53
C MET A 269 7.42 15.66 19.29
N CYS A 270 7.90 14.82 20.18
CA CYS A 270 7.80 13.36 20.07
C CYS A 270 7.67 12.71 21.45
N VAL A 271 7.34 11.41 21.46
CA VAL A 271 7.35 10.61 22.68
C VAL A 271 8.73 9.99 22.86
N TRP A 272 9.34 10.14 24.04
CA TRP A 272 10.67 9.61 24.34
C TRP A 272 10.77 8.12 24.04
N SER A 273 11.80 7.74 23.27
CA SER A 273 12.11 6.36 22.86
C SER A 273 10.94 5.67 22.12
N SER A 274 10.08 6.42 21.47
CA SER A 274 8.87 5.90 20.79
C SER A 274 7.99 5.00 21.67
N SER A 275 8.02 5.23 22.99
CA SER A 275 7.27 4.43 23.97
C SER A 275 5.77 4.49 23.72
N LYS A 276 5.07 3.38 23.95
CA LYS A 276 3.60 3.28 23.96
C LYS A 276 3.00 3.24 25.36
N ASP A 277 3.83 3.37 26.41
CA ASP A 277 3.37 3.29 27.78
C ASP A 277 2.62 4.55 28.23
N ASP A 278 1.75 4.40 29.24
CA ASP A 278 1.16 5.52 29.95
C ASP A 278 2.24 6.30 30.70
N ASN A 279 2.07 7.62 30.81
CA ASN A 279 3.04 8.54 31.41
C ASN A 279 4.39 8.62 30.68
N ALA A 280 4.52 8.06 29.45
CA ALA A 280 5.73 8.26 28.67
C ALA A 280 5.94 9.75 28.37
N ARG A 281 7.16 10.23 28.60
CA ARG A 281 7.52 11.65 28.47
C ARG A 281 7.43 12.13 27.03
N VAL A 282 6.90 13.33 26.85
CA VAL A 282 6.93 14.05 25.58
C VAL A 282 8.09 15.03 25.59
N VAL A 283 8.90 15.00 24.53
CA VAL A 283 10.16 15.73 24.43
C VAL A 283 10.32 16.39 23.06
N GLY A 284 11.25 17.34 22.94
CA GLY A 284 11.68 17.86 21.64
C GLY A 284 12.90 17.10 21.11
N TRP A 285 12.85 16.60 19.88
CA TRP A 285 13.92 15.82 19.26
C TRP A 285 14.21 16.28 17.82
N THR A 286 15.29 15.80 17.24
CA THR A 286 15.57 15.97 15.81
C THR A 286 14.65 15.08 14.98
N ASN A 287 14.38 15.45 13.73
CA ASN A 287 13.58 14.61 12.83
C ASN A 287 14.27 13.24 12.64
N SER A 288 13.66 12.18 13.13
CA SER A 288 14.12 10.80 12.98
C SER A 288 13.29 10.00 11.97
N GLY A 289 12.21 10.60 11.42
CA GLY A 289 11.25 9.90 10.56
C GLY A 289 10.37 8.89 11.29
N SER A 290 10.43 8.82 12.64
CA SER A 290 9.65 7.85 13.42
C SER A 290 8.19 8.29 13.62
N LEU A 291 7.29 7.31 13.83
CA LEU A 291 5.85 7.56 13.99
C LEU A 291 5.51 8.45 15.17
N ASP A 292 6.28 8.40 16.25
CA ASP A 292 6.07 9.18 17.47
C ASP A 292 6.31 10.68 17.32
N LEU A 293 6.86 11.13 16.17
CA LEU A 293 6.96 12.53 15.78
C LEU A 293 5.66 13.10 15.18
N ASN A 294 4.72 12.22 14.85
CA ASN A 294 3.49 12.57 14.17
C ASN A 294 2.30 12.57 15.13
N TRP A 295 1.45 13.57 15.00
CA TRP A 295 0.30 13.83 15.85
C TRP A 295 -0.94 14.10 15.03
N THR A 296 -2.10 13.61 15.43
CA THR A 296 -3.39 14.02 14.87
C THR A 296 -4.08 15.01 15.80
N LEU A 297 -4.82 15.93 15.19
CA LEU A 297 -5.56 16.98 15.89
C LEU A 297 -7.05 16.71 15.74
N GLU A 298 -7.67 16.08 16.72
CA GLU A 298 -9.09 15.80 16.68
C GLU A 298 -9.89 16.83 17.47
N LYS A 299 -10.95 17.38 16.87
CA LYS A 299 -11.83 18.33 17.53
C LYS A 299 -12.64 17.68 18.64
N VAL A 300 -12.75 18.38 19.75
CA VAL A 300 -13.61 18.05 20.89
C VAL A 300 -14.42 19.27 21.28
N SER A 301 -15.69 19.07 21.66
CA SER A 301 -16.57 20.15 22.14
C SER A 301 -16.70 20.08 23.64
N ALA A 302 -16.39 21.17 24.34
CA ALA A 302 -16.63 21.34 25.77
C ALA A 302 -17.06 22.77 26.07
N ASP A 303 -18.01 22.94 26.99
CA ASP A 303 -18.52 24.26 27.41
C ASP A 303 -18.99 25.15 26.24
N ASN A 304 -19.59 24.56 25.19
CA ASN A 304 -20.02 25.23 23.93
C ASN A 304 -18.87 25.86 23.13
N GLN A 305 -17.66 25.37 23.32
CA GLN A 305 -16.47 25.77 22.55
C GLN A 305 -15.80 24.55 21.94
N GLU A 306 -15.10 24.77 20.81
CA GLU A 306 -14.28 23.74 20.14
C GLU A 306 -12.84 23.82 20.63
N TYR A 307 -12.31 22.66 20.95
CA TYR A 307 -10.91 22.45 21.33
C TYR A 307 -10.34 21.28 20.51
N TYR A 308 -9.09 20.96 20.76
CA TYR A 308 -8.42 19.82 20.15
C TYR A 308 -7.87 18.86 21.21
N LYS A 309 -7.98 17.58 20.98
CA LYS A 309 -7.09 16.59 21.56
C LYS A 309 -5.94 16.33 20.58
N ILE A 310 -4.73 16.26 21.11
CA ILE A 310 -3.50 16.06 20.33
C ILE A 310 -3.06 14.62 20.59
N ILE A 311 -3.18 13.77 19.56
CA ILE A 311 -3.02 12.32 19.68
C ILE A 311 -1.74 11.90 18.99
N ASN A 312 -0.89 11.16 19.70
CA ASN A 312 0.34 10.61 19.13
C ASN A 312 0.03 9.44 18.19
N VAL A 313 0.51 9.50 16.95
CA VAL A 313 0.24 8.48 15.92
C VAL A 313 0.80 7.11 16.30
N ASN A 314 1.97 7.06 16.98
CA ASN A 314 2.58 5.79 17.35
C ASN A 314 1.84 5.05 18.46
N SER A 315 1.28 5.78 19.43
CA SER A 315 0.69 5.17 20.64
C SER A 315 -0.83 5.24 20.69
N GLY A 316 -1.47 6.13 19.89
CA GLY A 316 -2.89 6.45 20.00
C GLY A 316 -3.26 7.22 21.28
N LYS A 317 -2.27 7.67 22.08
CA LYS A 317 -2.49 8.37 23.36
C LYS A 317 -2.45 9.87 23.18
N VAL A 318 -3.11 10.57 24.09
CA VAL A 318 -3.25 12.04 24.02
C VAL A 318 -2.19 12.75 24.84
N LEU A 319 -1.78 13.91 24.35
CA LEU A 319 -0.88 14.83 25.04
C LEU A 319 -1.53 15.35 26.31
N THR A 320 -0.88 15.14 27.44
CA THR A 320 -1.41 15.45 28.78
C THR A 320 -0.35 16.12 29.63
N PRO A 321 -0.64 17.27 30.29
CA PRO A 321 0.24 17.82 31.31
C PRO A 321 0.31 16.92 32.55
N SER A 322 1.51 16.74 33.10
CA SER A 322 1.70 16.14 34.42
C SER A 322 1.64 17.21 35.53
N SER A 323 1.70 16.78 36.77
CA SER A 323 1.58 17.68 37.93
C SER A 323 2.73 18.69 38.06
N ASP A 324 3.88 18.45 37.43
CA ASP A 324 5.04 19.36 37.39
C ASP A 324 5.08 20.22 36.10
N ASN A 325 3.98 20.25 35.33
CA ASN A 325 3.85 20.89 34.02
C ASN A 325 4.76 20.31 32.92
N SER A 326 5.43 19.19 33.14
CA SER A 326 6.00 18.43 32.04
C SER A 326 4.90 17.76 31.24
N LEU A 327 5.20 17.33 30.01
CA LEU A 327 4.22 16.69 29.15
C LEU A 327 4.47 15.19 29.04
N VAL A 328 3.37 14.46 29.10
CA VAL A 328 3.32 13.01 28.96
C VAL A 328 2.20 12.60 27.98
N GLN A 329 2.19 11.38 27.58
CA GLN A 329 1.05 10.78 26.88
C GLN A 329 0.21 9.93 27.83
N MET A 330 -1.12 10.02 27.71
CA MET A 330 -2.08 9.25 28.51
C MET A 330 -3.22 8.71 27.64
N PRO A 331 -3.92 7.65 28.05
CA PRO A 331 -5.21 7.31 27.44
C PRO A 331 -6.16 8.50 27.48
N TYR A 332 -7.01 8.62 26.44
CA TYR A 332 -8.01 9.68 26.41
C TYR A 332 -9.07 9.49 27.49
N ASP A 333 -9.38 10.56 28.21
CA ASP A 333 -10.46 10.67 29.19
C ASP A 333 -11.28 11.91 28.85
N GLU A 334 -12.53 11.73 28.41
CA GLU A 334 -13.41 12.81 28.01
C GLU A 334 -13.74 13.83 29.12
N GLN A 335 -13.58 13.44 30.40
CA GLN A 335 -13.80 14.28 31.56
C GLN A 335 -12.56 15.08 31.95
N ASN A 336 -11.40 14.73 31.41
CA ASN A 336 -10.12 15.37 31.75
C ASN A 336 -9.81 16.55 30.83
N LYS A 337 -10.26 17.75 31.20
CA LYS A 337 -10.00 18.99 30.42
C LYS A 337 -8.51 19.34 30.29
N ALA A 338 -7.61 18.73 31.05
CA ALA A 338 -6.18 18.88 30.85
C ALA A 338 -5.68 18.25 29.55
N GLN A 339 -6.49 17.41 28.91
CA GLN A 339 -6.20 16.82 27.58
C GLN A 339 -6.71 17.67 26.42
N PHE A 340 -7.32 18.85 26.70
CA PHE A 340 -7.89 19.73 25.69
C PHE A 340 -6.97 20.91 25.43
N TRP A 341 -6.84 21.28 24.17
CA TRP A 341 -5.92 22.29 23.69
C TRP A 341 -6.62 23.28 22.77
N SER A 342 -6.37 24.57 22.91
CA SER A 342 -6.73 25.57 21.94
C SER A 342 -5.54 25.86 21.02
N ILE A 343 -5.80 26.03 19.73
CA ILE A 343 -4.81 26.36 18.72
C ILE A 343 -5.17 27.75 18.15
N GLN A 344 -4.27 28.71 18.28
CA GLN A 344 -4.47 30.07 17.83
C GLN A 344 -3.42 30.39 16.75
N GLU A 345 -3.89 30.69 15.55
CA GLU A 345 -3.02 31.15 14.47
C GLU A 345 -2.49 32.54 14.77
N THR A 346 -1.21 32.75 14.49
CA THR A 346 -0.54 34.05 14.59
C THR A 346 0.35 34.27 13.39
N GLU A 347 0.77 35.52 13.14
CA GLU A 347 1.71 35.86 12.06
C GLU A 347 3.05 35.06 12.14
N ASN A 348 3.39 34.59 13.33
CA ASN A 348 4.63 33.87 13.59
C ASN A 348 4.42 32.38 13.89
N GLY A 349 3.34 31.75 13.37
CA GLY A 349 2.99 30.35 13.61
C GLY A 349 1.88 30.16 14.63
N ASN A 350 1.64 28.95 15.09
CA ASN A 350 0.51 28.59 15.95
C ASN A 350 0.91 28.61 17.43
N LYS A 351 0.05 29.18 18.27
CA LYS A 351 0.11 29.05 19.73
C LYS A 351 -0.79 27.89 20.15
N ILE A 352 -0.23 26.92 20.86
CA ILE A 352 -0.97 25.77 21.40
C ILE A 352 -1.07 25.98 22.92
N ILE A 353 -2.29 26.14 23.43
CA ILE A 353 -2.55 26.51 24.81
C ILE A 353 -3.39 25.43 25.48
N ASN A 354 -2.94 24.95 26.62
CA ASN A 354 -3.70 23.99 27.41
C ASN A 354 -4.95 24.63 28.04
N VAL A 355 -6.10 24.04 27.86
CA VAL A 355 -7.40 24.59 28.30
C VAL A 355 -7.51 24.63 29.83
N SER A 356 -6.98 23.64 30.54
CA SER A 356 -7.09 23.54 31.99
C SER A 356 -6.15 24.50 32.73
N THR A 357 -4.94 24.68 32.21
CA THR A 357 -3.90 25.49 32.87
C THR A 357 -3.76 26.91 32.32
N GLY A 358 -4.23 27.13 31.07
CA GLY A 358 -4.01 28.38 30.32
C GLY A 358 -2.55 28.57 29.87
N LEU A 359 -1.69 27.59 30.07
CA LEU A 359 -0.28 27.70 29.74
C LEU A 359 0.02 27.32 28.30
N LEU A 360 1.04 27.96 27.72
CA LEU A 360 1.48 27.77 26.35
C LEU A 360 2.40 26.53 26.26
N LEU A 361 2.17 25.67 25.25
CA LEU A 361 3.11 24.62 24.89
C LEU A 361 4.45 25.25 24.48
N SER A 362 5.52 24.90 25.16
CA SER A 362 6.85 25.48 24.94
C SER A 362 7.96 24.45 25.12
N SER A 363 9.16 24.80 24.72
CA SER A 363 10.37 24.01 25.00
C SER A 363 11.31 24.83 25.88
N ASN A 364 11.84 24.19 26.93
CA ASN A 364 12.65 24.85 27.94
C ASN A 364 14.14 25.03 27.55
N GLU A 365 14.57 24.52 26.38
CA GLU A 365 15.98 24.54 25.99
C GLU A 365 16.24 25.43 24.77
N ARG A 366 17.37 26.12 24.84
CA ARG A 366 17.93 26.89 23.72
C ARG A 366 18.56 25.97 22.68
N LYS A 367 18.73 26.46 21.47
CA LYS A 367 19.18 25.78 20.23
C LYS A 367 20.58 25.12 20.29
N GLU A 368 21.12 24.77 21.43
CA GLU A 368 22.47 24.25 21.57
C GLU A 368 22.46 22.75 21.86
N ASN A 369 23.01 21.98 20.92
CA ASN A 369 23.34 20.57 20.90
C ASN A 369 22.33 19.66 20.15
N SER A 370 22.76 19.25 18.95
CA SER A 370 22.23 18.07 18.26
C SER A 370 22.45 16.83 19.14
N GLY A 371 21.37 16.14 19.52
CA GLY A 371 21.42 14.85 20.20
C GLY A 371 20.96 14.82 21.65
N THR A 372 20.55 15.93 22.26
CA THR A 372 19.93 15.94 23.59
C THR A 372 18.45 16.21 23.49
N ALA A 373 17.61 15.37 24.14
CA ALA A 373 16.18 15.62 24.23
C ALA A 373 15.94 16.94 24.98
N SER A 374 15.15 17.86 24.38
CA SER A 374 14.64 19.02 25.11
C SER A 374 13.35 18.64 25.82
N GLN A 375 13.21 19.08 27.07
CA GLN A 375 11.97 18.91 27.78
C GLN A 375 10.88 19.80 27.15
N VAL A 376 9.75 19.21 26.80
CA VAL A 376 8.56 19.94 26.38
C VAL A 376 7.67 20.09 27.59
N ALA A 377 7.28 21.32 27.88
CA ALA A 377 6.48 21.68 29.03
C ALA A 377 5.46 22.75 28.67
N LEU A 378 4.51 22.98 29.52
CA LEU A 378 3.60 24.13 29.45
C LEU A 378 4.27 25.40 29.94
#